data_bb34835d70d5865945d07b30a5b3acf3
#
_entry.id   bb34835d70d5865945d07b30a5b3acf3
#
_cell.length_a   1.000
_cell.length_b   1.000
_cell.length_c   1.000
_cell.angle_alpha   90.00
_cell.angle_beta   90.00
_cell.angle_gamma   90.00
#
_symmetry.space_group_name_H-M   'P 1'
#
loop_
_entity.id
_entity.type
_entity.pdbx_description
1 polymer ?
#
loop_
_entity_poly.entity_id
_entity_poly.type
_entity_poly.pdbx_seq_one_letter_code
_entity_poly.pdbx_strand_id
1 'polypeptide(L)'
;ISLMKELQKKMGMSIVLITHDLGVVADIADEIVVMYAGKIVEKGKCRDIFYRRRHPYTWALLKSVPRVDYEKKQPLVTIEGGIPDMTNPPKGCAFCQRCPYAMNICSEYEPTKTTLADGHEVWCWLLDKRADLSKVPEEIRRRKDE
;
A
#
# COMPACT_ATOMS: atom_id res chain seq x y z
N ILE A 1 -11.80 -10.34 -17.57
CA ILE A 1 -10.39 -10.62 -17.22
C ILE A 1 -9.79 -11.63 -18.20
N SER A 2 -10.40 -12.81 -18.43
CA SER A 2 -9.86 -13.85 -19.34
C SER A 2 -9.58 -13.34 -20.74
N LEU A 3 -10.49 -12.58 -21.33
CA LEU A 3 -10.30 -11.97 -22.65
C LEU A 3 -9.11 -10.97 -22.66
N MET A 4 -8.95 -10.18 -21.62
CA MET A 4 -7.83 -9.23 -21.51
C MET A 4 -6.48 -9.97 -21.47
N LYS A 5 -6.38 -11.04 -20.68
CA LYS A 5 -5.17 -11.90 -20.63
C LYS A 5 -4.88 -12.57 -21.99
N GLU A 6 -5.92 -13.00 -22.69
CA GLU A 6 -5.78 -13.59 -24.02
C GLU A 6 -5.28 -12.58 -25.06
N LEU A 7 -5.86 -11.39 -25.08
CA LEU A 7 -5.43 -10.30 -25.96
C LEU A 7 -3.99 -9.84 -25.64
N GLN A 8 -3.65 -9.72 -24.35
CA GLN A 8 -2.29 -9.39 -23.93
C GLN A 8 -1.27 -10.39 -24.50
N LYS A 9 -1.55 -11.69 -24.36
CA LYS A 9 -0.66 -12.73 -24.88
C LYS A 9 -0.58 -12.74 -26.41
N LYS A 10 -1.71 -12.58 -27.10
CA LYS A 10 -1.75 -12.60 -28.57
C LYS A 10 -1.10 -11.39 -29.20
N MET A 11 -1.22 -10.23 -28.60
CA MET A 11 -0.76 -8.96 -29.16
C MET A 11 0.57 -8.48 -28.57
N GLY A 12 1.08 -9.13 -27.53
CA GLY A 12 2.31 -8.72 -26.84
C GLY A 12 2.21 -7.33 -26.19
N MET A 13 1.00 -6.92 -25.78
CA MET A 13 0.73 -5.58 -25.24
C MET A 13 0.91 -5.52 -23.73
N SER A 14 1.28 -4.34 -23.21
CA SER A 14 1.20 -4.01 -21.81
C SER A 14 -0.17 -3.41 -21.48
N ILE A 15 -0.73 -3.74 -20.32
CA ILE A 15 -2.02 -3.24 -19.86
C ILE A 15 -1.81 -2.44 -18.57
N VAL A 16 -2.32 -1.20 -18.54
CA VAL A 16 -2.44 -0.40 -17.32
C VAL A 16 -3.91 -0.45 -16.89
N LEU A 17 -4.16 -1.00 -15.70
CA LEU A 17 -5.50 -1.12 -15.13
C LEU A 17 -5.61 -0.22 -13.90
N ILE A 18 -6.60 0.69 -13.89
CA ILE A 18 -6.95 1.52 -12.73
C ILE A 18 -8.23 0.95 -12.13
N THR A 19 -8.16 0.47 -10.91
CA THR A 19 -9.29 -0.17 -10.23
C THR A 19 -9.14 -0.09 -8.71
N HIS A 20 -10.24 -0.25 -8.00
CA HIS A 20 -10.27 -0.45 -6.55
C HIS A 20 -10.60 -1.91 -6.16
N ASP A 21 -10.79 -2.79 -7.14
CA ASP A 21 -11.07 -4.21 -6.92
C ASP A 21 -9.77 -5.00 -6.76
N LEU A 22 -9.44 -5.34 -5.52
CA LEU A 22 -8.22 -6.08 -5.17
C LEU A 22 -8.24 -7.52 -5.68
N GLY A 23 -9.41 -8.12 -5.88
CA GLY A 23 -9.54 -9.46 -6.46
C GLY A 23 -9.12 -9.46 -7.93
N VAL A 24 -9.57 -8.46 -8.69
CA VAL A 24 -9.16 -8.26 -10.08
C VAL A 24 -7.66 -8.02 -10.17
N VAL A 25 -7.12 -7.15 -9.30
CA VAL A 25 -5.69 -6.85 -9.25
C VAL A 25 -4.87 -8.11 -8.95
N ALA A 26 -5.28 -8.91 -7.97
CA ALA A 26 -4.58 -10.14 -7.60
C ALA A 26 -4.51 -11.18 -8.74
N ASP A 27 -5.52 -11.18 -9.61
CA ASP A 27 -5.61 -12.13 -10.72
C ASP A 27 -4.78 -11.71 -11.95
N ILE A 28 -4.65 -10.40 -12.24
CA ILE A 28 -4.11 -9.94 -13.53
C ILE A 28 -2.78 -9.18 -13.42
N ALA A 29 -2.48 -8.55 -12.26
CA ALA A 29 -1.36 -7.63 -12.17
C ALA A 29 -0.01 -8.34 -11.94
N ASP A 30 0.99 -7.98 -12.71
CA ASP A 30 2.40 -8.31 -12.45
C ASP A 30 3.00 -7.36 -11.42
N GLU A 31 2.78 -6.04 -11.61
CA GLU A 31 3.17 -4.96 -10.70
C GLU A 31 1.95 -4.18 -10.23
N ILE A 32 2.02 -3.67 -9.00
CA ILE A 32 0.98 -2.85 -8.40
C ILE A 32 1.58 -1.53 -7.95
N VAL A 33 0.88 -0.45 -8.25
CA VAL A 33 1.13 0.88 -7.70
C VAL A 33 -0.04 1.26 -6.82
N VAL A 34 0.20 1.36 -5.51
CA VAL A 34 -0.81 1.80 -4.55
C VAL A 34 -0.75 3.31 -4.43
N MET A 35 -1.89 3.96 -4.61
CA MET A 35 -2.01 5.42 -4.55
C MET A 35 -2.96 5.84 -3.44
N TYR A 36 -2.65 6.93 -2.77
CA TYR A 36 -3.51 7.60 -1.80
C TYR A 36 -3.48 9.11 -2.02
N ALA A 37 -4.63 9.74 -2.13
CA ALA A 37 -4.77 11.19 -2.34
C ALA A 37 -3.82 11.73 -3.44
N GLY A 38 -3.80 11.07 -4.60
CA GLY A 38 -2.98 11.47 -5.76
C GLY A 38 -1.47 11.18 -5.64
N LYS A 39 -1.01 10.62 -4.52
CA LYS A 39 0.40 10.27 -4.30
C LYS A 39 0.61 8.76 -4.34
N ILE A 40 1.74 8.33 -4.90
CA ILE A 40 2.18 6.94 -4.79
C ILE A 40 2.66 6.71 -3.35
N VAL A 41 2.18 5.66 -2.72
CA VAL A 41 2.57 5.29 -1.34
C VAL A 41 3.39 4.00 -1.31
N GLU A 42 3.13 3.10 -2.24
CA GLU A 42 3.84 1.82 -2.33
C GLU A 42 3.80 1.29 -3.76
N LYS A 43 4.89 0.68 -4.24
CA LYS A 43 4.98 0.05 -5.55
C LYS A 43 5.82 -1.21 -5.47
N GLY A 44 5.36 -2.29 -6.09
CA GLY A 44 6.11 -3.55 -6.13
C GLY A 44 5.40 -4.63 -6.95
N LYS A 45 6.00 -5.80 -6.99
CA LYS A 45 5.36 -6.97 -7.60
C LYS A 45 4.06 -7.29 -6.87
N CYS A 46 3.09 -7.85 -7.58
CA CYS A 46 1.79 -8.23 -7.01
C CYS A 46 1.96 -9.02 -5.69
N ARG A 47 2.83 -10.02 -5.68
CA ARG A 47 3.12 -10.83 -4.50
C ARG A 47 3.65 -10.00 -3.32
N ASP A 48 4.49 -9.00 -3.57
CA ASP A 48 5.10 -8.19 -2.52
C ASP A 48 4.08 -7.28 -1.87
N ILE A 49 3.22 -6.66 -2.66
CA ILE A 49 2.12 -5.82 -2.15
C ILE A 49 1.14 -6.65 -1.32
N PHE A 50 0.77 -7.85 -1.75
CA PHE A 50 -0.19 -8.67 -1.01
C PHE A 50 0.39 -9.31 0.26
N TYR A 51 1.67 -9.72 0.26
CA TYR A 51 2.25 -10.53 1.34
C TYR A 51 3.39 -9.85 2.10
N ARG A 52 4.03 -8.81 1.51
CA ARG A 52 5.19 -8.12 2.08
C ARG A 52 5.04 -6.59 2.10
N ARG A 53 3.79 -6.11 2.08
CA ARG A 53 3.46 -4.67 2.16
C ARG A 53 4.17 -3.97 3.31
N ARG A 54 4.54 -2.71 3.12
CA ARG A 54 5.29 -1.91 4.09
C ARG A 54 4.59 -0.60 4.46
N HIS A 55 3.67 -0.11 3.62
CA HIS A 55 2.95 1.12 3.93
C HIS A 55 1.69 0.85 4.78
N PRO A 56 1.45 1.62 5.86
CA PRO A 56 0.26 1.45 6.72
C PRO A 56 -1.07 1.51 5.97
N TYR A 57 -1.18 2.36 4.95
CA TYR A 57 -2.38 2.42 4.11
C TYR A 57 -2.62 1.11 3.35
N THR A 58 -1.58 0.59 2.68
CA THR A 58 -1.67 -0.68 1.94
C THR A 58 -2.06 -1.83 2.87
N TRP A 59 -1.48 -1.85 4.08
CA TRP A 59 -1.80 -2.84 5.10
C TRP A 59 -3.27 -2.76 5.52
N ALA A 60 -3.77 -1.56 5.84
CA ALA A 60 -5.16 -1.37 6.25
C ALA A 60 -6.14 -1.67 5.10
N LEU A 61 -5.80 -1.25 3.86
CA LEU A 61 -6.59 -1.54 2.66
C LEU A 61 -6.78 -3.05 2.46
N LEU A 62 -5.71 -3.83 2.55
CA LEU A 62 -5.76 -5.29 2.40
C LEU A 62 -6.44 -6.00 3.58
N LYS A 63 -6.40 -5.43 4.78
CA LYS A 63 -7.10 -5.94 5.96
C LYS A 63 -8.60 -5.62 5.96
N SER A 64 -9.03 -4.61 5.21
CA SER A 64 -10.45 -4.26 5.06
C SER A 64 -11.20 -5.17 4.07
N VAL A 65 -10.50 -5.99 3.30
CA VAL A 65 -11.12 -6.96 2.39
C VAL A 65 -11.60 -8.17 3.16
N PRO A 66 -12.90 -8.52 3.09
CA PRO A 66 -13.43 -9.72 3.71
C PRO A 66 -12.75 -10.98 3.15
N ARG A 67 -12.18 -11.79 4.01
CA ARG A 67 -11.67 -13.11 3.62
C ARG A 67 -12.73 -14.15 3.85
N VAL A 68 -13.07 -14.91 2.81
CA VAL A 68 -14.12 -15.92 2.84
C VAL A 68 -13.73 -17.15 3.68
N ASP A 69 -12.41 -17.35 3.93
CA ASP A 69 -11.85 -18.60 4.47
C ASP A 69 -11.74 -18.65 6.00
N TYR A 70 -12.26 -17.65 6.73
CA TYR A 70 -12.17 -17.67 8.19
C TYR A 70 -13.49 -18.10 8.83
N GLU A 71 -13.48 -19.22 9.51
CA GLU A 71 -14.56 -19.69 10.42
C GLU A 71 -14.84 -18.71 11.58
N LYS A 72 -13.96 -17.75 11.85
CA LYS A 72 -14.12 -16.68 12.82
C LYS A 72 -14.20 -15.35 12.11
N LYS A 73 -15.32 -14.64 12.25
CA LYS A 73 -15.48 -13.23 11.86
C LYS A 73 -14.45 -12.40 12.61
N GLN A 74 -13.31 -12.09 11.96
CA GLN A 74 -12.39 -11.09 12.49
C GLN A 74 -12.99 -9.70 12.27
N PRO A 75 -12.89 -8.77 13.25
CA PRO A 75 -13.33 -7.40 13.02
C PRO A 75 -12.52 -6.81 11.85
N LEU A 76 -13.24 -6.24 10.89
CA LEU A 76 -12.60 -5.55 9.76
C LEU A 76 -11.81 -4.35 10.30
N VAL A 77 -10.59 -4.20 9.86
CA VAL A 77 -9.81 -3.01 10.14
C VAL A 77 -10.40 -1.86 9.31
N THR A 78 -11.04 -0.91 9.98
CA THR A 78 -11.55 0.31 9.34
C THR A 78 -10.45 1.37 9.35
N ILE A 79 -10.29 2.04 8.20
CA ILE A 79 -9.43 3.22 8.11
C ILE A 79 -10.26 4.42 8.57
N GLU A 80 -10.10 4.83 9.81
CA GLU A 80 -10.83 5.95 10.40
C GLU A 80 -10.47 7.28 9.72
N GLY A 81 -11.37 8.27 9.82
CA GLY A 81 -11.20 9.62 9.29
C GLY A 81 -11.53 9.77 7.81
N GLY A 82 -11.63 11.03 7.37
CA GLY A 82 -11.91 11.42 5.98
C GLY A 82 -10.67 11.41 5.09
N ILE A 83 -10.89 11.48 3.78
CA ILE A 83 -9.83 11.76 2.81
C ILE A 83 -9.39 13.22 3.02
N PRO A 84 -8.09 13.54 2.92
CA PRO A 84 -7.62 14.92 3.05
C PRO A 84 -8.24 15.83 1.99
N ASP A 85 -8.42 17.11 2.34
CA ASP A 85 -8.88 18.11 1.40
C ASP A 85 -7.84 18.29 0.29
N MET A 86 -8.20 17.91 -0.92
CA MET A 86 -7.33 17.98 -2.08
C MET A 86 -7.15 19.41 -2.63
N THR A 87 -7.98 20.36 -2.18
CA THR A 87 -7.80 21.79 -2.51
C THR A 87 -6.71 22.43 -1.65
N ASN A 88 -6.46 21.84 -0.45
CA ASN A 88 -5.39 22.25 0.45
C ASN A 88 -4.65 21.00 0.95
N PRO A 89 -3.84 20.36 0.09
CA PRO A 89 -3.20 19.09 0.42
C PRO A 89 -2.21 19.24 1.59
N PRO A 90 -2.06 18.21 2.42
CA PRO A 90 -1.12 18.24 3.54
C PRO A 90 0.31 18.42 3.03
N LYS A 91 1.13 19.19 3.76
CA LYS A 91 2.55 19.46 3.44
C LYS A 91 3.40 18.18 3.52
N GLY A 92 3.05 17.29 4.44
CA GLY A 92 3.77 16.05 4.68
C GLY A 92 3.13 14.83 4.02
N CYS A 93 3.21 13.70 4.71
CA CYS A 93 2.60 12.45 4.24
C CYS A 93 1.08 12.60 4.09
N ALA A 94 0.56 12.33 2.89
CA ALA A 94 -0.87 12.44 2.59
C ALA A 94 -1.75 11.55 3.51
N PHE A 95 -1.23 10.43 3.98
CA PHE A 95 -1.93 9.50 4.88
C PHE A 95 -1.78 9.85 6.37
N CYS A 96 -0.98 10.86 6.74
CA CYS A 96 -0.61 11.19 8.12
C CYS A 96 -1.82 11.27 9.08
N GLN A 97 -2.88 11.98 8.67
CA GLN A 97 -4.07 12.19 9.52
C GLN A 97 -4.86 10.91 9.85
N ARG A 98 -4.69 9.88 9.05
CA ARG A 98 -5.38 8.58 9.20
C ARG A 98 -4.45 7.45 9.61
N CYS A 99 -3.15 7.74 9.73
CA CYS A 99 -2.14 6.76 10.05
C CYS A 99 -2.03 6.59 11.57
N PRO A 100 -2.34 5.41 12.13
CA PRO A 100 -2.24 5.18 13.59
C PRO A 100 -0.77 5.16 14.06
N TYR A 101 0.19 5.16 13.14
CA TYR A 101 1.63 5.12 13.40
C TYR A 101 2.31 6.42 12.96
N ALA A 102 1.54 7.52 12.79
CA ALA A 102 2.09 8.79 12.36
C ALA A 102 3.07 9.35 13.40
N MET A 103 4.19 9.85 12.92
CA MET A 103 5.21 10.56 13.68
C MET A 103 5.14 12.06 13.36
N ASN A 104 5.74 12.93 14.17
CA ASN A 104 5.75 14.38 13.93
C ASN A 104 6.28 14.74 12.53
N ILE A 105 7.32 14.04 12.06
CA ILE A 105 7.87 14.25 10.72
C ILE A 105 6.83 14.02 9.61
N CYS A 106 5.85 13.11 9.83
CA CYS A 106 4.84 12.81 8.82
C CYS A 106 3.89 13.98 8.53
N SER A 107 3.70 14.91 9.48
CA SER A 107 2.88 16.10 9.27
C SER A 107 3.63 17.22 8.55
N GLU A 108 4.96 17.24 8.67
CA GLU A 108 5.79 18.35 8.20
C GLU A 108 6.44 18.09 6.83
N TYR A 109 6.86 16.85 6.58
CA TYR A 109 7.63 16.49 5.40
C TYR A 109 7.03 15.32 4.65
N GLU A 110 6.98 15.45 3.32
CA GLU A 110 6.62 14.34 2.44
C GLU A 110 7.67 13.23 2.51
N PRO A 111 7.28 11.95 2.68
CA PRO A 111 8.24 10.86 2.76
C PRO A 111 8.97 10.65 1.43
N THR A 112 10.26 10.46 1.52
CA THR A 112 11.08 10.10 0.36
C THR A 112 10.92 8.62 0.03
N LYS A 113 11.21 8.28 -1.24
CA LYS A 113 11.19 6.90 -1.70
C LYS A 113 12.29 6.09 -1.03
N THR A 114 11.93 4.96 -0.43
CA THR A 114 12.85 3.91 -0.01
C THR A 114 12.68 2.73 -0.96
N THR A 115 13.77 2.26 -1.55
CA THR A 115 13.79 1.06 -2.40
C THR A 115 14.42 -0.08 -1.61
N LEU A 116 13.69 -1.18 -1.46
CA LEU A 116 14.15 -2.41 -0.81
C LEU A 116 14.98 -3.26 -1.79
N ALA A 117 15.73 -4.23 -1.27
CA ALA A 117 16.67 -5.06 -2.06
C ALA A 117 16.02 -5.80 -3.23
N ASP A 118 14.74 -6.12 -3.15
CA ASP A 118 13.94 -6.79 -4.18
C ASP A 118 13.30 -5.84 -5.21
N GLY A 119 13.60 -4.54 -5.12
CA GLY A 119 13.04 -3.49 -5.98
C GLY A 119 11.66 -2.98 -5.53
N HIS A 120 11.16 -3.42 -4.37
CA HIS A 120 9.92 -2.90 -3.77
C HIS A 120 10.14 -1.47 -3.27
N GLU A 121 9.33 -0.53 -3.71
CA GLU A 121 9.43 0.90 -3.43
C GLU A 121 8.34 1.35 -2.46
N VAL A 122 8.70 2.12 -1.44
CA VAL A 122 7.77 2.58 -0.39
C VAL A 122 8.04 4.03 -0.04
N TRP A 123 6.99 4.84 0.06
CA TRP A 123 7.05 6.24 0.48
C TRP A 123 6.50 6.35 1.91
N CYS A 124 7.31 5.98 2.91
CA CYS A 124 6.90 6.00 4.31
C CYS A 124 8.09 6.22 5.26
N TRP A 125 7.94 7.14 6.21
CA TRP A 125 8.94 7.42 7.23
C TRP A 125 9.18 6.26 8.21
N LEU A 126 8.29 5.27 8.30
CA LEU A 126 8.51 4.07 9.11
C LEU A 126 9.68 3.21 8.62
N LEU A 127 10.16 3.43 7.37
CA LEU A 127 11.33 2.74 6.85
C LEU A 127 12.65 3.45 7.21
N ASP A 128 12.60 4.65 7.79
CA ASP A 128 13.80 5.31 8.33
C ASP A 128 14.31 4.52 9.55
N LYS A 129 15.64 4.39 9.65
CA LYS A 129 16.30 3.62 10.75
C LYS A 129 16.02 4.18 12.14
N ARG A 130 15.64 5.45 12.24
CA ARG A 130 15.33 6.16 13.48
C ARG A 130 13.86 6.04 13.91
N ALA A 131 13.01 5.46 13.05
CA ALA A 131 11.59 5.34 13.34
C ALA A 131 11.32 4.41 14.53
N ASP A 132 10.44 4.84 15.44
CA ASP A 132 9.94 3.98 16.50
C ASP A 132 8.89 3.01 15.94
N LEU A 133 9.25 1.74 15.91
CA LEU A 133 8.41 0.66 15.39
C LEU A 133 7.69 -0.12 16.50
N SER A 134 7.76 0.31 17.76
CA SER A 134 7.22 -0.44 18.91
C SER A 134 5.72 -0.74 18.78
N LYS A 135 4.94 0.20 18.23
CA LYS A 135 3.48 0.09 18.02
C LYS A 135 3.08 -0.38 16.63
N VAL A 136 4.05 -0.55 15.74
CA VAL A 136 3.79 -0.91 14.34
C VAL A 136 3.58 -2.41 14.22
N PRO A 137 2.57 -2.92 13.48
CA PRO A 137 2.38 -4.34 13.24
C PRO A 137 3.61 -4.98 12.59
N GLU A 138 3.93 -6.20 13.00
CA GLU A 138 5.10 -6.93 12.50
C GLU A 138 5.05 -7.12 10.98
N GLU A 139 3.86 -7.28 10.41
CA GLU A 139 3.65 -7.48 8.98
C GLU A 139 4.13 -6.32 8.10
N ILE A 140 4.26 -5.10 8.66
CA ILE A 140 4.73 -3.91 7.94
C ILE A 140 6.04 -3.35 8.46
N ARG A 141 6.62 -3.96 9.52
CA ARG A 141 7.95 -3.58 10.00
C ARG A 141 9.01 -3.93 8.95
N ARG A 142 10.04 -3.10 8.86
CA ARG A 142 11.24 -3.44 8.13
C ARG A 142 11.87 -4.69 8.77
N ARG A 143 12.20 -5.69 7.98
CA ARG A 143 12.98 -6.84 8.44
C ARG A 143 14.45 -6.46 8.54
N LYS A 144 15.19 -7.15 9.43
CA LYS A 144 16.62 -6.88 9.65
C LYS A 144 17.48 -7.11 8.39
N ASP A 145 16.97 -7.90 7.46
CA ASP A 145 17.67 -8.34 6.24
C ASP A 145 17.32 -7.47 5.01
N GLU A 146 16.52 -6.43 5.17
CA GLU A 146 16.11 -5.44 4.16
C GLU A 146 16.80 -4.09 4.45
#